data_541f8216a372a1e7a6843e7611a0400c
#
_entry.id   541f8216a372a1e7a6843e7611a0400c
#
_cell.length_a   1.000
_cell.length_b   1.000
_cell.length_c   1.000
_cell.angle_alpha   90.00
_cell.angle_beta   90.00
_cell.angle_gamma   90.00
#
_symmetry.space_group_name_H-M   'P 1'
#
loop_
_entity.id
_entity.type
_entity.pdbx_description
1 polymer ?
#
loop_
_entity_poly.entity_id
_entity_poly.type
_entity_poly.pdbx_seq_one_letter_code
_entity_poly.pdbx_strand_id
1 'polypeptide(L)'
;MDTKAVLAALAALAQESRLGVFRLLVQAGPAGLAASKIAAHLDIPPSSLSFHLKELSHAGLLASRQDGRFVIYSANVETMNGLIGFLTENCCAGLPCDAAAGAVCKAA
;
A
#
# COMPACT_ATOMS: atom_id res chain seq x y z
N MET A 1 1.59 -14.92 0.75
CA MET A 1 0.56 -14.29 -0.10
C MET A 1 0.42 -15.10 -1.37
N ASP A 2 -0.79 -15.45 -1.76
CA ASP A 2 -0.96 -16.25 -2.96
C ASP A 2 -1.08 -15.36 -4.21
N THR A 3 -1.00 -15.98 -5.39
CA THR A 3 -1.03 -15.24 -6.65
C THR A 3 -2.30 -14.41 -6.80
N LYS A 4 -3.44 -14.95 -6.39
CA LYS A 4 -4.71 -14.24 -6.51
C LYS A 4 -4.72 -12.98 -5.65
N ALA A 5 -4.23 -13.06 -4.42
CA ALA A 5 -4.13 -11.91 -3.52
C ALA A 5 -3.14 -10.88 -4.07
N VAL A 6 -2.03 -11.33 -4.63
CA VAL A 6 -1.04 -10.46 -5.26
C VAL A 6 -1.66 -9.70 -6.43
N LEU A 7 -2.40 -10.38 -7.29
CA LEU A 7 -3.05 -9.73 -8.43
C LEU A 7 -4.08 -8.71 -7.99
N ALA A 8 -4.84 -9.01 -6.95
CA ALA A 8 -5.81 -8.05 -6.41
C ALA A 8 -5.12 -6.79 -5.88
N ALA A 9 -4.02 -6.97 -5.17
CA ALA A 9 -3.25 -5.83 -4.64
C ALA A 9 -2.66 -4.99 -5.77
N LEU A 10 -2.06 -5.63 -6.76
CA LEU A 10 -1.48 -4.92 -7.90
C LEU A 10 -2.54 -4.18 -8.70
N ALA A 11 -3.69 -4.81 -8.93
CA ALA A 11 -4.80 -4.17 -9.64
C ALA A 11 -5.31 -2.94 -8.90
N ALA A 12 -5.42 -3.03 -7.58
CA ALA A 12 -5.85 -1.89 -6.77
C ALA A 12 -4.84 -0.73 -6.84
N LEU A 13 -3.55 -1.04 -6.88
CA LEU A 13 -2.50 -0.03 -6.97
C LEU A 13 -2.30 0.53 -8.38
N ALA A 14 -2.84 -0.12 -9.39
CA ALA A 14 -2.64 0.26 -10.79
C ALA A 14 -3.57 1.37 -11.23
N GLN A 15 -3.67 2.42 -10.41
CA GLN A 15 -4.46 3.61 -10.69
C GLN A 15 -3.80 4.76 -9.95
N GLU A 16 -3.62 5.89 -10.62
CA GLU A 16 -2.80 6.99 -10.12
C GLU A 16 -3.23 7.45 -8.72
N SER A 17 -4.53 7.70 -8.54
CA SER A 17 -5.03 8.19 -7.26
C SER A 17 -4.84 7.16 -6.15
N ARG A 18 -5.13 5.90 -6.44
CA ARG A 18 -4.97 4.83 -5.44
C ARG A 18 -3.52 4.63 -5.06
N LEU A 19 -2.62 4.68 -6.02
CA LEU A 19 -1.19 4.60 -5.72
C LEU A 19 -0.76 5.77 -4.84
N GLY A 20 -1.24 6.97 -5.15
CA GLY A 20 -0.96 8.16 -4.34
C GLY A 20 -1.47 8.03 -2.91
N VAL A 21 -2.68 7.53 -2.74
CA VAL A 21 -3.25 7.29 -1.40
C VAL A 21 -2.39 6.31 -0.62
N PHE A 22 -2.04 5.19 -1.23
CA PHE A 22 -1.26 4.17 -0.55
C PHE A 22 0.12 4.71 -0.13
N ARG A 23 0.80 5.40 -1.04
CA ARG A 23 2.12 5.98 -0.75
C ARG A 23 2.05 7.01 0.38
N LEU A 24 1.02 7.85 0.36
CA LEU A 24 0.82 8.84 1.42
C LEU A 24 0.65 8.15 2.78
N LEU A 25 -0.13 7.07 2.83
CA LEU A 25 -0.36 6.37 4.09
C LEU A 25 0.87 5.58 4.55
N VAL A 26 1.65 5.06 3.63
CA VAL A 26 2.95 4.44 3.97
C VAL A 26 3.84 5.48 4.67
N GLN A 27 3.91 6.69 4.13
CA GLN A 27 4.71 7.77 4.68
C GLN A 27 4.17 8.27 6.02
N ALA A 28 2.84 8.25 6.18
CA ALA A 28 2.21 8.68 7.43
C ALA A 28 2.46 7.70 8.59
N GLY A 29 2.74 6.46 8.26
CA GLY A 29 3.04 5.44 9.27
C GLY A 29 1.80 4.93 10.00
N PRO A 30 2.01 4.27 11.16
CA PRO A 30 0.89 3.62 11.89
C PRO A 30 -0.17 4.60 12.40
N ALA A 31 0.18 5.87 12.59
CA ALA A 31 -0.79 6.87 13.02
C ALA A 31 -1.90 7.04 11.99
N GLY A 32 -1.58 6.87 10.72
CA GLY A 32 -2.55 6.97 9.65
C GLY A 32 -3.10 8.37 9.45
N LEU A 33 -4.12 8.48 8.61
CA LEU A 33 -4.79 9.75 8.32
C LEU A 33 -6.28 9.52 8.16
N ALA A 34 -7.07 10.49 8.59
CA ALA A 34 -8.50 10.51 8.31
C ALA A 34 -8.75 10.79 6.82
N ALA A 35 -9.87 10.32 6.30
CA ALA A 35 -10.22 10.49 4.89
C ALA A 35 -10.17 11.95 4.45
N SER A 36 -10.66 12.86 5.28
CA SER A 36 -10.64 14.29 4.96
C SER A 36 -9.22 14.84 4.76
N LYS A 37 -8.28 14.34 5.55
CA LYS A 37 -6.87 14.74 5.44
C LYS A 37 -6.25 14.18 4.15
N ILE A 38 -6.58 12.94 3.81
CA ILE A 38 -6.10 12.34 2.57
C ILE A 38 -6.63 13.12 1.37
N ALA A 39 -7.92 13.44 1.38
CA ALA A 39 -8.56 14.20 0.30
C ALA A 39 -7.88 15.55 0.11
N ALA A 40 -7.62 16.26 1.21
CA ALA A 40 -6.97 17.56 1.16
C ALA A 40 -5.54 17.47 0.65
N HIS A 41 -4.80 16.47 1.10
CA HIS A 41 -3.39 16.28 0.72
C HIS A 41 -3.23 16.00 -0.78
N LEU A 42 -4.12 15.20 -1.32
CA LEU A 42 -4.01 14.73 -2.71
C LEU A 42 -4.96 15.45 -3.66
N ASP A 43 -5.72 16.40 -3.15
CA ASP A 43 -6.70 17.17 -3.93
C ASP A 43 -7.65 16.24 -4.69
N ILE A 44 -8.20 15.27 -3.98
CA ILE A 44 -9.15 14.30 -4.53
C ILE A 44 -10.53 14.59 -3.96
N PRO A 45 -11.58 14.68 -4.80
CA PRO A 45 -12.94 14.86 -4.29
C PRO A 45 -13.32 13.75 -3.30
N PRO A 46 -14.02 14.06 -2.20
CA PRO A 46 -14.36 13.05 -1.20
C PRO A 46 -15.12 11.84 -1.75
N SER A 47 -16.00 12.05 -2.72
CA SER A 47 -16.75 10.94 -3.32
C SER A 47 -15.85 9.98 -4.08
N SER A 48 -14.89 10.51 -4.82
CA SER A 48 -13.90 9.68 -5.53
C SER A 48 -12.99 8.99 -4.55
N LEU A 49 -12.56 9.69 -3.51
CA LEU A 49 -11.69 9.12 -2.49
C LEU A 49 -12.35 7.94 -1.78
N SER A 50 -13.65 8.06 -1.46
CA SER A 50 -14.37 6.97 -0.80
C SER A 50 -14.31 5.69 -1.62
N PHE A 51 -14.47 5.80 -2.93
CA PHE A 51 -14.36 4.65 -3.82
C PHE A 51 -12.94 4.07 -3.81
N HIS A 52 -11.93 4.93 -3.88
CA HIS A 52 -10.53 4.48 -3.88
C HIS A 52 -10.15 3.81 -2.55
N LEU A 53 -10.60 4.36 -1.44
CA LEU A 53 -10.35 3.76 -0.13
C LEU A 53 -10.99 2.39 -0.01
N LYS A 54 -12.19 2.25 -0.54
CA LYS A 54 -12.90 0.98 -0.55
C LYS A 54 -12.15 -0.07 -1.36
N GLU A 55 -11.68 0.31 -2.56
CA GLU A 55 -10.94 -0.61 -3.43
C GLU A 55 -9.63 -1.06 -2.79
N LEU A 56 -8.90 -0.13 -2.19
CA LEU A 56 -7.65 -0.45 -1.50
C LEU A 56 -7.91 -1.35 -0.28
N SER A 57 -8.97 -1.07 0.47
CA SER A 57 -9.32 -1.87 1.64
C SER A 57 -9.73 -3.30 1.25
N HIS A 58 -10.49 -3.45 0.18
CA HIS A 58 -10.88 -4.77 -0.33
C HIS A 58 -9.68 -5.60 -0.76
N ALA A 59 -8.65 -4.96 -1.27
CA ALA A 59 -7.43 -5.65 -1.67
C ALA A 59 -6.51 -5.94 -0.49
N GLY A 60 -6.89 -5.55 0.71
CA GLY A 60 -6.10 -5.79 1.92
C GLY A 60 -4.93 -4.83 2.10
N LEU A 61 -4.88 -3.75 1.32
CA LEU A 61 -3.76 -2.82 1.36
C LEU A 61 -3.88 -1.77 2.46
N LEU A 62 -5.09 -1.53 2.96
CA LEU A 62 -5.34 -0.57 4.02
C LEU A 62 -6.00 -1.23 5.21
N ALA A 63 -5.65 -0.72 6.38
CA ALA A 63 -6.37 -0.98 7.62
C ALA A 63 -7.12 0.29 8.01
N SER A 64 -8.20 0.15 8.76
CA SER A 64 -8.95 1.29 9.25
C SER A 64 -9.30 1.08 10.71
N ARG A 65 -9.42 2.18 11.43
CA ARG A 65 -9.87 2.16 12.82
C ARG A 65 -10.76 3.36 13.09
N GLN A 66 -11.66 3.20 14.04
CA GLN A 66 -12.51 4.28 14.51
C GLN A 66 -11.76 5.09 15.56
N ASP A 67 -11.74 6.40 15.39
CA ASP A 67 -11.15 7.31 16.36
C ASP A 67 -12.14 8.46 16.57
N GLY A 68 -13.00 8.30 17.58
CA GLY A 68 -14.09 9.24 17.79
C GLY A 68 -15.05 9.25 16.62
N ARG A 69 -15.18 10.40 15.97
CA ARG A 69 -16.06 10.57 14.81
C ARG A 69 -15.38 10.24 13.50
N PHE A 70 -14.07 9.97 13.55
CA PHE A 70 -13.29 9.81 12.33
C PHE A 70 -12.94 8.35 12.12
N VAL A 71 -12.84 7.97 10.86
CA VAL A 71 -12.23 6.70 10.47
C VAL A 71 -10.82 7.03 10.01
N ILE A 72 -9.84 6.41 10.65
CA ILE A 72 -8.44 6.62 10.35
C ILE A 72 -7.96 5.45 9.50
N TYR A 73 -7.34 5.76 8.38
CA TYR A 73 -6.78 4.77 7.46
C TYR A 73 -5.28 4.72 7.60
N SER A 74 -4.73 3.53 7.55
CA SER A 74 -3.28 3.33 7.57
C SER A 74 -2.92 2.26 6.54
N ALA A 75 -1.68 2.29 6.07
CA ALA A 75 -1.19 1.26 5.17
C ALA A 75 -1.05 -0.06 5.92
N ASN A 76 -1.49 -1.15 5.29
CA ASN A 76 -1.28 -2.48 5.83
C ASN A 76 0.12 -2.93 5.45
N VAL A 77 1.07 -2.71 6.35
CA VAL A 77 2.48 -2.99 6.11
C VAL A 77 2.72 -4.48 5.88
N GLU A 78 1.94 -5.32 6.57
CA GLU A 78 2.04 -6.76 6.40
C GLU A 78 1.73 -7.20 4.98
N THR A 79 0.65 -6.66 4.41
CA THR A 79 0.30 -6.92 3.01
C THR A 79 1.35 -6.39 2.06
N MET A 80 1.86 -5.20 2.32
CA MET A 80 2.92 -4.61 1.51
C MET A 80 4.17 -5.48 1.51
N ASN A 81 4.59 -5.93 2.69
CA ASN A 81 5.75 -6.80 2.80
C ASN A 81 5.51 -8.16 2.13
N GLY A 82 4.29 -8.69 2.23
CA GLY A 82 3.92 -9.92 1.55
C GLY A 82 3.99 -9.78 0.04
N LEU A 83 3.54 -8.66 -0.49
CA LEU A 83 3.62 -8.38 -1.93
C LEU A 83 5.07 -8.28 -2.40
N ILE A 84 5.88 -7.51 -1.69
CA ILE A 84 7.30 -7.38 -2.01
C ILE A 84 8.00 -8.74 -1.92
N GLY A 85 7.70 -9.50 -0.87
CA GLY A 85 8.27 -10.83 -0.70
C GLY A 85 7.92 -11.78 -1.83
N PHE A 86 6.67 -11.75 -2.28
CA PHE A 86 6.23 -12.57 -3.40
C PHE A 86 6.97 -12.19 -4.70
N LEU A 87 7.06 -10.88 -4.97
CA LEU A 87 7.69 -10.40 -6.19
C LEU A 87 9.19 -10.66 -6.23
N THR A 88 9.83 -10.71 -5.06
CA THR A 88 11.27 -10.93 -4.96
C THR A 88 11.64 -12.35 -4.55
N GLU A 89 10.68 -13.24 -4.48
CA GLU A 89 10.90 -14.63 -4.12
C GLU A 89 11.93 -15.26 -5.06
N ASN A 90 12.95 -15.85 -4.47
CA ASN A 90 14.07 -16.45 -5.21
C ASN A 90 14.79 -15.45 -6.13
N CYS A 91 14.79 -14.19 -5.79
CA CYS A 91 15.50 -13.19 -6.58
C CYS A 91 17.01 -13.56 -6.64
N CYS A 92 17.67 -13.07 -7.68
CA CYS A 92 19.10 -13.32 -7.88
C CYS A 92 19.43 -14.82 -7.95
N ALA A 93 18.55 -15.59 -8.60
CA ALA A 93 18.69 -17.04 -8.75
C ALA A 93 18.81 -17.78 -7.41
N GLY A 94 18.15 -17.25 -6.39
CA GLY A 94 18.19 -17.83 -5.05
C GLY A 94 19.36 -17.36 -4.20
N LEU A 95 20.22 -16.52 -4.74
CA LEU A 95 21.33 -15.95 -3.98
C LEU A 95 20.84 -14.81 -3.11
N PRO A 96 21.41 -14.61 -1.92
CA PRO A 96 20.99 -13.53 -1.05
C PRO A 96 21.30 -12.17 -1.67
N CYS A 97 20.39 -11.23 -1.45
CA CYS A 97 20.61 -9.84 -1.81
C CYS A 97 21.42 -9.18 -0.70
N ASP A 98 22.68 -9.57 -0.59
CA ASP A 98 23.54 -9.11 0.47
C ASP A 98 24.08 -7.70 0.18
N ALA A 99 25.08 -7.27 0.95
CA ALA A 99 25.66 -5.97 0.80
C ALA A 99 26.28 -5.75 -0.59
N ALA A 100 26.86 -6.77 -1.17
CA ALA A 100 27.46 -6.66 -2.49
C ALA A 100 26.38 -6.63 -3.57
N ALA A 101 25.39 -7.48 -3.42
CA ALA A 101 24.27 -7.56 -4.33
C ALA A 101 23.09 -6.70 -3.88
N GLY A 102 23.12 -6.21 -2.67
CA GLY A 102 22.04 -5.41 -2.12
C GLY A 102 21.72 -4.19 -2.96
N ALA A 103 22.72 -3.64 -3.61
CA ALA A 103 22.54 -2.52 -4.52
C ALA A 103 21.62 -2.89 -5.68
N VAL A 104 21.73 -4.12 -6.18
CA VAL A 104 20.87 -4.62 -7.25
C VAL A 104 19.44 -4.71 -6.78
N CYS A 105 19.22 -5.31 -5.63
CA CYS A 105 17.88 -5.44 -5.07
C CYS A 105 17.30 -4.10 -4.66
N LYS A 106 18.12 -3.18 -4.19
CA LYS A 106 17.66 -1.84 -3.82
C LYS A 106 17.41 -0.97 -5.02
N ALA A 107 18.22 -1.11 -6.04
CA ALA A 107 18.08 -0.32 -7.25
C ALA A 107 16.91 -0.78 -8.10
N ALA A 108 16.53 -2.00 -7.95
CA ALA A 108 15.36 -2.54 -8.64
C ALA A 108 14.08 -2.04 -7.98
#